data_a9d6a426ec482bda8d8ab1ea1bf10d70
#
_entry.id   a9d6a426ec482bda8d8ab1ea1bf10d70
#
_cell.length_a   1.000
_cell.length_b   1.000
_cell.length_c   1.000
_cell.angle_alpha   90.00
_cell.angle_beta   90.00
_cell.angle_gamma   90.00
#
_symmetry.space_group_name_H-M   'P 1'
#
loop_
_entity.id
_entity.type
_entity.pdbx_description
1 polymer ?
#
loop_
_entity_poly.entity_id
_entity_poly.type
_entity_poly.pdbx_seq_one_letter_code
_entity_poly.pdbx_strand_id
1 'polypeptide(L)'
;MKTNYKLCLAGALLGSQIAVSQIVEFDPVTDEMLANPPLGEWLSWRGNQSSWGYSPLDQISSNNVNQLQLVWSWAFDDTGAGQAAPLIHNGVMFIPGPRGVVQALNAATGDLIWEYRPGITPSIDDTDRSLNREELGDAAMPASAYAGVGRGVQKNIAIFNELIYMATENASIVAIDARTGLLVWETQTADPALGYYYTAGPIIANGVLVTGITGCDRYKDDVCFITGHDPLSGEELWRFATVAAPGTPGGDTWGNLALRFRAGSDSWQAGSYDREKNLVYYGTAQAKPWARAVRGTDGDALYTNSTLALNPNTGELNWYYQHLPGETHDMDEVFETVLIDVDGRESIFKMGKLAILWQLDRETGELIKATDMGYQTILNVNPTSGNITYRDGMIPRIGQQIDMCPSTSGFKSWRAMAYSPQTSALYIPITLNCELATFGPTEQVLGGGGAGPVRRINYPHPDSGGNLGELLVLDIPSAEVKWRYRQRAPINTAALTTAGNLVFVGDWNRYMYAFNAETGEKLWQTRVTTSAQGFPISYMIDDKQYIALPAGVGGASWAGMLPRDLTPELTRPRNGNSIHVFALPE
;
A
#
# COMPACT_ATOMS: atom_id res chain seq x y z
N MET A 1 -5.05 58.14 61.94
CA MET A 1 -4.94 58.35 60.52
C MET A 1 -4.71 56.99 59.88
N LYS A 2 -5.74 56.40 59.23
CA LYS A 2 -5.64 55.15 58.51
C LYS A 2 -5.74 55.47 57.01
N THR A 3 -4.69 55.29 56.28
CA THR A 3 -4.64 55.54 54.85
C THR A 3 -4.93 54.21 54.13
N ASN A 4 -6.05 54.13 53.43
CA ASN A 4 -6.44 52.99 52.60
C ASN A 4 -5.83 53.15 51.20
N TYR A 5 -4.94 52.25 50.81
CA TYR A 5 -4.53 52.09 49.42
C TYR A 5 -5.43 51.08 48.75
N LYS A 6 -6.21 51.51 47.76
CA LYS A 6 -6.89 50.62 46.81
C LYS A 6 -5.91 50.25 45.68
N LEU A 7 -5.50 49.01 45.64
CA LEU A 7 -4.79 48.44 44.50
C LEU A 7 -5.83 48.07 43.42
N CYS A 8 -5.82 48.77 42.30
CA CYS A 8 -6.53 48.33 41.10
C CYS A 8 -5.63 47.31 40.38
N LEU A 9 -6.00 46.02 40.45
CA LEU A 9 -5.48 45.01 39.53
C LEU A 9 -6.24 45.14 38.22
N ALA A 10 -5.59 45.67 37.19
CA ALA A 10 -6.03 45.52 35.83
C ALA A 10 -5.48 44.15 35.34
N GLY A 11 -6.35 43.16 35.32
CA GLY A 11 -6.06 41.88 34.70
C GLY A 11 -6.06 42.06 33.19
N ALA A 12 -4.87 42.04 32.58
CA ALA A 12 -4.75 41.86 31.16
C ALA A 12 -5.01 40.36 30.86
N LEU A 13 -6.16 40.04 30.32
CA LEU A 13 -6.44 38.78 29.66
C LEU A 13 -5.60 38.76 28.37
N LEU A 14 -4.41 38.22 28.44
CA LEU A 14 -3.67 37.74 27.26
C LEU A 14 -4.39 36.49 26.77
N GLY A 15 -5.31 36.66 25.84
CA GLY A 15 -5.80 35.55 25.03
C GLY A 15 -4.61 35.01 24.24
N SER A 16 -4.10 33.87 24.65
CA SER A 16 -3.19 33.10 23.82
C SER A 16 -3.99 32.61 22.62
N GLN A 17 -3.91 33.33 21.50
CA GLN A 17 -4.27 32.75 20.21
C GLN A 17 -3.24 31.65 19.98
N ILE A 18 -3.70 30.39 19.99
CA ILE A 18 -2.89 29.29 19.49
C ILE A 18 -2.75 29.57 18.00
N ALA A 19 -1.57 30.00 17.59
CA ALA A 19 -1.22 30.09 16.19
C ALA A 19 -1.20 28.64 15.67
N VAL A 20 -2.25 28.23 14.98
CA VAL A 20 -2.20 27.02 14.13
C VAL A 20 -1.10 27.29 13.12
N SER A 21 -0.04 26.48 13.13
CA SER A 21 1.00 26.59 12.13
C SER A 21 0.34 26.32 10.78
N GLN A 22 0.43 27.28 9.87
CA GLN A 22 -0.23 27.25 8.57
C GLN A 22 0.81 27.35 7.47
N ILE A 23 0.63 26.51 6.44
CA ILE A 23 1.38 26.67 5.19
C ILE A 23 0.86 27.92 4.50
N VAL A 24 1.72 28.92 4.31
CA VAL A 24 1.33 30.24 3.79
C VAL A 24 1.16 30.22 2.28
N GLU A 25 2.11 29.58 1.59
CA GLU A 25 2.11 29.42 0.13
C GLU A 25 1.79 27.96 -0.20
N PHE A 26 0.78 27.73 -0.99
CA PHE A 26 0.35 26.40 -1.42
C PHE A 26 -0.33 26.48 -2.78
N ASP A 27 0.25 25.86 -3.78
CA ASP A 27 -0.30 25.77 -5.11
C ASP A 27 -1.30 24.61 -5.17
N PRO A 28 -2.57 24.84 -5.59
CA PRO A 28 -3.53 23.75 -5.72
C PRO A 28 -3.04 22.66 -6.69
N VAL A 29 -3.05 21.40 -6.25
CA VAL A 29 -2.63 20.27 -7.09
C VAL A 29 -3.71 19.98 -8.14
N THR A 30 -3.31 19.96 -9.41
CA THR A 30 -4.19 19.73 -10.54
C THR A 30 -4.03 18.33 -11.15
N ASP A 31 -5.01 17.90 -11.97
CA ASP A 31 -4.87 16.65 -12.75
C ASP A 31 -3.64 16.66 -13.65
N GLU A 32 -3.24 17.82 -14.17
CA GLU A 32 -2.03 17.95 -14.99
C GLU A 32 -0.76 17.71 -14.18
N MET A 33 -0.69 18.26 -12.96
CA MET A 33 0.44 18.02 -12.05
C MET A 33 0.51 16.56 -11.61
N LEU A 34 -0.62 15.88 -11.41
CA LEU A 34 -0.64 14.44 -11.09
C LEU A 34 -0.17 13.58 -12.28
N ALA A 35 -0.50 13.98 -13.51
CA ALA A 35 -0.05 13.29 -14.72
C ALA A 35 1.44 13.53 -15.00
N ASN A 36 1.89 14.78 -14.84
CA ASN A 36 3.24 15.25 -15.08
C ASN A 36 3.76 16.01 -13.85
N PRO A 37 4.18 15.29 -12.77
CA PRO A 37 4.63 15.94 -11.56
C PRO A 37 5.80 16.90 -11.83
N PRO A 38 5.76 18.13 -11.26
CA PRO A 38 6.89 19.05 -11.33
C PRO A 38 8.17 18.39 -10.78
N LEU A 39 9.31 18.80 -11.32
CA LEU A 39 10.60 18.24 -10.88
C LEU A 39 10.81 18.48 -9.37
N GLY A 40 11.08 17.41 -8.66
CA GLY A 40 11.27 17.46 -7.19
C GLY A 40 10.02 17.16 -6.36
N GLU A 41 8.86 17.18 -6.97
CA GLU A 41 7.58 16.81 -6.34
C GLU A 41 7.35 15.29 -6.32
N TRP A 42 6.53 14.81 -5.38
CA TRP A 42 6.11 13.41 -5.28
C TRP A 42 4.63 13.35 -4.95
N LEU A 43 3.77 13.48 -5.97
CA LEU A 43 2.33 13.73 -5.82
C LEU A 43 1.44 12.47 -5.81
N SER A 44 2.02 11.31 -6.07
CA SER A 44 1.31 10.03 -6.09
C SER A 44 2.06 8.99 -5.28
N TRP A 45 1.36 7.98 -4.77
CA TRP A 45 1.95 6.95 -3.88
C TRP A 45 3.17 6.21 -4.47
N ARG A 46 3.29 6.16 -5.80
CA ARG A 46 4.43 5.59 -6.53
C ARG A 46 5.12 6.60 -7.46
N GLY A 47 5.01 7.90 -7.15
CA GLY A 47 5.64 9.00 -7.88
C GLY A 47 4.82 9.52 -9.07
N ASN A 48 4.17 8.63 -9.82
CA ASN A 48 3.29 8.98 -10.93
C ASN A 48 2.06 8.07 -10.99
N GLN A 49 1.09 8.43 -11.83
CA GLN A 49 -0.16 7.69 -12.01
C GLN A 49 0.04 6.30 -12.63
N SER A 50 1.18 6.06 -13.32
CA SER A 50 1.58 4.77 -13.88
C SER A 50 2.23 3.81 -12.86
N SER A 51 2.35 4.25 -11.60
CA SER A 51 2.91 3.47 -10.48
C SER A 51 4.35 3.01 -10.66
N TRP A 52 5.21 3.81 -11.28
CA TRP A 52 6.60 3.42 -11.59
C TRP A 52 7.51 3.30 -10.38
N GLY A 53 7.29 4.09 -9.32
CA GLY A 53 8.25 4.15 -8.20
C GLY A 53 9.62 4.68 -8.65
N TYR A 54 9.61 5.63 -9.57
CA TYR A 54 10.79 6.21 -10.22
C TYR A 54 10.84 7.72 -9.99
N SER A 55 12.05 8.23 -9.73
CA SER A 55 12.33 9.67 -9.67
C SER A 55 13.24 10.08 -10.83
N PRO A 56 12.91 11.16 -11.57
CA PRO A 56 13.77 11.70 -12.62
C PRO A 56 15.00 12.46 -12.09
N LEU A 57 15.19 12.55 -10.77
CA LEU A 57 16.30 13.22 -10.13
C LEU A 57 17.59 12.38 -10.21
N ASP A 58 18.72 13.00 -10.49
CA ASP A 58 20.02 12.37 -10.72
C ASP A 58 21.19 12.99 -9.93
N GLN A 59 20.95 14.02 -9.10
CA GLN A 59 21.99 14.64 -8.27
C GLN A 59 22.63 13.61 -7.34
N ILE A 60 21.82 12.70 -6.76
CA ILE A 60 22.29 11.51 -6.06
C ILE A 60 22.39 10.40 -7.10
N SER A 61 23.61 9.95 -7.36
CA SER A 61 23.92 9.01 -8.44
C SER A 61 24.81 7.86 -7.97
N SER A 62 25.03 6.87 -8.84
CA SER A 62 25.95 5.76 -8.58
C SER A 62 27.40 6.21 -8.28
N ASN A 63 27.78 7.44 -8.66
CA ASN A 63 29.12 7.96 -8.44
C ASN A 63 29.33 8.62 -7.06
N ASN A 64 28.25 9.02 -6.37
CA ASN A 64 28.35 9.79 -5.12
C ASN A 64 27.44 9.28 -3.99
N VAL A 65 26.61 8.29 -4.23
CA VAL A 65 25.66 7.75 -3.24
C VAL A 65 26.34 7.24 -1.96
N ASN A 66 27.62 6.86 -2.03
CA ASN A 66 28.42 6.47 -0.87
C ASN A 66 28.65 7.63 0.13
N GLN A 67 28.36 8.88 -0.26
CA GLN A 67 28.46 10.07 0.57
C GLN A 67 27.13 10.43 1.25
N LEU A 68 26.03 9.71 0.99
CA LEU A 68 24.75 9.99 1.61
C LEU A 68 24.82 9.98 3.14
N GLN A 69 24.25 11.02 3.73
CA GLN A 69 24.18 11.22 5.18
C GLN A 69 22.73 11.42 5.63
N LEU A 70 22.40 11.02 6.85
CA LEU A 70 21.15 11.36 7.49
C LEU A 70 21.10 12.87 7.74
N VAL A 71 20.10 13.54 7.19
CA VAL A 71 19.90 14.99 7.37
C VAL A 71 18.97 15.25 8.54
N TRP A 72 17.82 14.55 8.55
CA TRP A 72 16.86 14.61 9.64
C TRP A 72 16.08 13.29 9.78
N SER A 73 15.44 13.14 10.90
CA SER A 73 14.49 12.05 11.14
C SER A 73 13.35 12.53 12.03
N TRP A 74 12.16 11.99 11.81
CA TRP A 74 10.97 12.26 12.61
C TRP A 74 10.44 10.94 13.18
N ALA A 75 10.18 10.90 14.48
CA ALA A 75 9.58 9.76 15.16
C ALA A 75 8.07 9.93 15.26
N PHE A 76 7.31 8.87 14.94
CA PHE A 76 5.86 8.85 15.17
C PHE A 76 5.55 8.46 16.60
N ASP A 77 4.51 9.05 17.17
CA ASP A 77 4.05 8.77 18.54
C ASP A 77 3.50 7.37 18.71
N ASP A 78 3.09 6.72 17.62
CA ASP A 78 2.42 5.44 17.66
C ASP A 78 3.25 4.29 17.10
N THR A 79 3.02 3.10 17.65
CA THR A 79 3.60 1.85 17.17
C THR A 79 2.60 1.13 16.27
N GLY A 80 2.96 0.90 15.06
CA GLY A 80 2.12 0.21 14.08
C GLY A 80 2.91 -0.19 12.85
N ALA A 81 2.23 -0.65 11.82
CA ALA A 81 2.88 -0.90 10.54
C ALA A 81 3.25 0.43 9.87
N GLY A 82 4.52 0.65 9.65
CA GLY A 82 5.05 1.84 8.96
C GLY A 82 5.05 1.69 7.44
N GLN A 83 3.92 1.24 6.86
CA GLN A 83 3.79 1.00 5.41
C GLN A 83 3.45 2.29 4.64
N ALA A 84 3.90 3.43 5.11
CA ALA A 84 3.55 4.74 4.55
C ALA A 84 4.22 5.01 3.20
N ALA A 85 3.48 5.66 2.31
CA ALA A 85 3.98 6.33 1.11
C ALA A 85 3.81 7.85 1.32
N PRO A 86 4.88 8.59 1.64
CA PRO A 86 4.83 10.04 1.79
C PRO A 86 4.53 10.74 0.46
N LEU A 87 3.91 11.92 0.52
CA LEU A 87 3.78 12.83 -0.61
C LEU A 87 4.62 14.08 -0.34
N ILE A 88 5.12 14.70 -1.40
CA ILE A 88 5.87 15.97 -1.34
C ILE A 88 5.18 16.97 -2.24
N HIS A 89 4.86 18.14 -1.69
CA HIS A 89 4.33 19.26 -2.44
C HIS A 89 4.69 20.60 -1.78
N ASN A 90 5.14 21.58 -2.59
CA ASN A 90 5.54 22.92 -2.13
C ASN A 90 6.45 22.91 -0.88
N GLY A 91 7.43 22.00 -0.86
CA GLY A 91 8.38 21.90 0.27
C GLY A 91 7.82 21.24 1.53
N VAL A 92 6.61 20.69 1.45
CA VAL A 92 5.94 20.00 2.57
C VAL A 92 5.88 18.51 2.30
N MET A 93 6.22 17.71 3.31
CA MET A 93 6.02 16.27 3.33
C MET A 93 4.73 15.95 4.06
N PHE A 94 3.77 15.35 3.36
CA PHE A 94 2.56 14.79 3.95
C PHE A 94 2.75 13.28 4.14
N ILE A 95 2.67 12.81 5.37
CA ILE A 95 2.92 11.40 5.67
C ILE A 95 1.80 10.78 6.50
N PRO A 96 1.20 9.66 6.05
CA PRO A 96 0.26 8.92 6.87
C PRO A 96 1.02 8.10 7.93
N GLY A 97 0.60 8.25 9.17
CA GLY A 97 1.04 7.45 10.30
C GLY A 97 0.06 6.31 10.62
N PRO A 98 0.40 5.44 11.58
CA PRO A 98 -0.53 4.45 12.09
C PRO A 98 -1.82 5.07 12.63
N ARG A 99 -2.93 4.30 12.57
CA ARG A 99 -4.25 4.70 13.10
C ARG A 99 -4.87 5.94 12.48
N GLY A 100 -4.54 6.24 11.22
CA GLY A 100 -5.15 7.34 10.50
C GLY A 100 -4.64 8.73 10.88
N VAL A 101 -3.49 8.83 11.53
CA VAL A 101 -2.81 10.10 11.73
C VAL A 101 -2.22 10.56 10.40
N VAL A 102 -2.32 11.86 10.08
CA VAL A 102 -1.58 12.48 8.99
C VAL A 102 -0.78 13.64 9.55
N GLN A 103 0.50 13.71 9.18
CA GLN A 103 1.38 14.79 9.58
C GLN A 103 1.91 15.52 8.36
N ALA A 104 1.98 16.86 8.46
CA ALA A 104 2.71 17.70 7.52
C ALA A 104 4.01 18.15 8.17
N LEU A 105 5.12 17.84 7.52
CA LEU A 105 6.46 18.18 7.97
C LEU A 105 7.11 19.12 6.95
N ASN A 106 7.94 20.03 7.40
CA ASN A 106 8.86 20.72 6.51
C ASN A 106 9.81 19.70 5.88
N ALA A 107 9.77 19.55 4.55
CA ALA A 107 10.50 18.49 3.86
C ALA A 107 12.02 18.65 3.89
N ALA A 108 12.53 19.87 4.14
CA ALA A 108 13.97 20.16 4.25
C ALA A 108 14.51 19.90 5.67
N THR A 109 13.71 20.19 6.72
CA THR A 109 14.17 20.17 8.13
C THR A 109 13.57 19.09 9.00
N GLY A 110 12.40 18.53 8.61
CA GLY A 110 11.64 17.57 9.39
C GLY A 110 10.79 18.19 10.51
N ASP A 111 10.70 19.52 10.59
CA ASP A 111 9.88 20.18 11.60
C ASP A 111 8.39 19.97 11.33
N LEU A 112 7.63 19.65 12.40
CA LEU A 112 6.18 19.46 12.32
C LEU A 112 5.50 20.81 12.04
N ILE A 113 4.67 20.85 11.00
CA ILE A 113 3.84 21.99 10.65
C ILE A 113 2.44 21.80 11.27
N TRP A 114 1.78 20.70 10.97
CA TRP A 114 0.50 20.34 11.57
C TRP A 114 0.32 18.81 11.64
N GLU A 115 -0.64 18.39 12.47
CA GLU A 115 -1.03 17.00 12.64
C GLU A 115 -2.55 16.86 12.67
N TYR A 116 -3.07 15.94 11.85
CA TYR A 116 -4.47 15.51 11.89
C TYR A 116 -4.58 14.19 12.66
N ARG A 117 -5.56 14.12 13.59
CA ARG A 117 -5.93 12.90 14.32
C ARG A 117 -7.42 12.65 14.20
N PRO A 118 -7.86 11.44 13.76
CA PRO A 118 -9.28 11.11 13.63
C PRO A 118 -10.04 11.29 14.95
N GLY A 119 -11.20 11.95 14.88
CA GLY A 119 -12.09 12.17 16.02
C GLY A 119 -11.60 13.16 17.07
N ILE A 120 -10.40 13.77 16.88
CA ILE A 120 -9.79 14.74 17.80
C ILE A 120 -9.62 16.09 17.11
N THR A 121 -9.05 16.10 15.90
CA THR A 121 -8.87 17.33 15.13
C THR A 121 -10.22 17.91 14.76
N PRO A 122 -10.49 19.22 15.03
CA PRO A 122 -11.77 19.85 14.72
C PRO A 122 -12.02 19.93 13.22
N SER A 123 -13.29 20.04 12.86
CA SER A 123 -13.70 20.43 11.52
C SER A 123 -13.33 21.89 11.25
N ILE A 124 -13.10 22.22 9.98
CA ILE A 124 -12.88 23.60 9.52
C ILE A 124 -14.08 24.52 9.86
N ASP A 125 -15.27 23.95 9.98
CA ASP A 125 -16.50 24.67 10.37
C ASP A 125 -16.64 24.86 11.89
N ASP A 126 -15.82 24.16 12.69
CA ASP A 126 -15.86 24.21 14.17
C ASP A 126 -14.72 25.08 14.73
N THR A 127 -14.68 26.34 14.27
CA THR A 127 -13.61 27.29 14.58
C THR A 127 -13.58 27.78 16.04
N ASP A 128 -14.64 27.50 16.85
CA ASP A 128 -14.74 27.88 18.26
C ASP A 128 -14.07 26.87 19.23
N ARG A 129 -13.64 25.73 18.76
CA ARG A 129 -13.02 24.68 19.58
C ARG A 129 -11.51 24.88 19.67
N SER A 130 -11.06 25.53 20.74
CA SER A 130 -9.62 25.58 21.06
C SER A 130 -9.12 24.17 21.37
N LEU A 131 -8.19 23.66 20.53
CA LEU A 131 -7.48 22.42 20.79
C LEU A 131 -6.59 22.56 22.02
N ASN A 132 -6.87 21.80 23.06
CA ASN A 132 -5.96 21.65 24.18
C ASN A 132 -4.96 20.53 23.82
N ARG A 133 -3.67 20.87 23.76
CA ARG A 133 -2.59 19.93 23.41
C ARG A 133 -2.49 18.74 24.40
N GLU A 134 -2.97 18.91 25.65
CA GLU A 134 -3.08 17.84 26.63
C GLU A 134 -4.21 16.85 26.26
N GLU A 135 -5.32 17.32 25.69
CA GLU A 135 -6.40 16.46 25.20
C GLU A 135 -5.96 15.66 23.96
N LEU A 136 -5.06 16.19 23.12
CA LEU A 136 -4.46 15.48 21.98
C LEU A 136 -3.51 14.37 22.42
N GLY A 137 -2.82 14.52 23.56
CA GLY A 137 -1.83 13.54 24.04
C GLY A 137 -2.44 12.29 24.69
N ASP A 138 -3.60 12.43 25.35
CA ASP A 138 -4.23 11.36 26.15
C ASP A 138 -5.38 10.62 25.44
N ALA A 139 -5.82 11.09 24.28
CA ALA A 139 -6.88 10.47 23.50
C ALA A 139 -6.39 9.31 22.65
N ALA A 140 -5.53 8.45 23.18
CA ALA A 140 -5.25 7.16 22.58
C ALA A 140 -6.56 6.36 22.50
N MET A 141 -7.05 6.12 21.28
CA MET A 141 -8.18 5.22 21.06
C MET A 141 -7.92 3.89 21.78
N PRO A 142 -8.88 3.34 22.52
CA PRO A 142 -8.65 2.13 23.29
C PRO A 142 -8.18 1.00 22.36
N ALA A 143 -7.11 0.32 22.75
CA ALA A 143 -6.48 -0.78 21.99
C ALA A 143 -7.47 -1.91 21.61
N SER A 144 -8.61 -2.00 22.29
CA SER A 144 -9.70 -2.92 21.99
C SER A 144 -10.46 -2.62 20.69
N ALA A 145 -10.39 -1.38 20.18
CA ALA A 145 -10.98 -1.02 18.89
C ALA A 145 -10.19 -1.61 17.70
N TYR A 146 -8.96 -2.07 17.91
CA TYR A 146 -8.00 -2.47 16.87
C TYR A 146 -7.67 -3.96 16.84
N ALA A 147 -8.52 -4.81 17.36
CA ALA A 147 -8.29 -6.27 17.49
C ALA A 147 -8.38 -7.05 16.16
N GLY A 148 -7.87 -6.51 15.04
CA GLY A 148 -7.83 -7.18 13.73
C GLY A 148 -6.46 -7.13 13.07
N VAL A 149 -6.11 -8.20 12.33
CA VAL A 149 -4.95 -8.18 11.43
C VAL A 149 -5.20 -7.15 10.33
N GLY A 150 -4.31 -6.18 10.17
CA GLY A 150 -4.40 -5.15 9.13
C GLY A 150 -5.03 -3.82 9.56
N ARG A 151 -5.68 -3.75 10.71
CA ARG A 151 -6.21 -2.47 11.23
C ARG A 151 -5.08 -1.56 11.69
N GLY A 152 -5.26 -0.25 11.52
CA GLY A 152 -4.25 0.77 11.85
C GLY A 152 -3.11 0.92 10.84
N VAL A 153 -3.16 0.22 9.70
CA VAL A 153 -2.21 0.40 8.60
C VAL A 153 -2.75 1.43 7.63
N GLN A 154 -1.93 2.42 7.30
CA GLN A 154 -2.18 3.36 6.22
C GLN A 154 -1.01 3.28 5.24
N LYS A 155 -1.29 2.90 3.98
CA LYS A 155 -0.24 2.76 2.96
C LYS A 155 -0.01 4.04 2.19
N ASN A 156 -1.08 4.73 1.82
CA ASN A 156 -1.01 5.95 1.02
C ASN A 156 -2.12 6.93 1.38
N ILE A 157 -1.89 8.15 1.01
CA ILE A 157 -2.83 9.26 0.95
C ILE A 157 -2.82 9.79 -0.48
N ALA A 158 -3.81 10.61 -0.83
CA ALA A 158 -3.84 11.35 -2.09
C ALA A 158 -3.87 12.85 -1.82
N ILE A 159 -3.46 13.63 -2.81
CA ILE A 159 -3.49 15.10 -2.78
C ILE A 159 -4.17 15.61 -4.06
N PHE A 160 -5.10 16.55 -3.92
CA PHE A 160 -5.75 17.20 -5.06
C PHE A 160 -6.37 18.52 -4.62
N ASN A 161 -6.28 19.55 -5.46
CA ASN A 161 -6.56 20.94 -5.07
C ASN A 161 -5.76 21.31 -3.80
N GLU A 162 -6.41 21.80 -2.77
CA GLU A 162 -5.80 22.13 -1.47
C GLU A 162 -6.13 21.09 -0.39
N LEU A 163 -6.44 19.83 -0.78
CA LEU A 163 -6.91 18.78 0.12
C LEU A 163 -6.02 17.54 0.09
N ILE A 164 -5.81 16.98 1.28
CA ILE A 164 -5.23 15.65 1.49
C ILE A 164 -6.37 14.67 1.78
N TYR A 165 -6.37 13.53 1.11
CA TYR A 165 -7.39 12.51 1.27
C TYR A 165 -6.81 11.25 1.88
N MET A 166 -7.50 10.70 2.87
CA MET A 166 -7.14 9.45 3.52
C MET A 166 -8.38 8.57 3.69
N ALA A 167 -8.22 7.27 3.47
CA ALA A 167 -9.23 6.28 3.80
C ALA A 167 -8.89 5.63 5.15
N THR A 168 -9.85 5.58 6.09
CA THR A 168 -9.59 5.30 7.50
C THR A 168 -9.88 3.85 7.89
N GLU A 169 -9.37 3.43 9.04
CA GLU A 169 -9.67 2.12 9.63
C GLU A 169 -11.14 1.94 10.07
N ASN A 170 -11.90 3.03 10.14
CA ASN A 170 -13.34 3.03 10.44
C ASN A 170 -14.21 2.96 9.18
N ALA A 171 -13.63 2.59 8.02
CA ALA A 171 -14.31 2.55 6.74
C ALA A 171 -14.92 3.90 6.32
N SER A 172 -14.26 5.00 6.67
CA SER A 172 -14.57 6.36 6.19
C SER A 172 -13.48 6.84 5.24
N ILE A 173 -13.81 7.83 4.42
CA ILE A 173 -12.86 8.66 3.71
C ILE A 173 -12.91 10.05 4.32
N VAL A 174 -11.76 10.66 4.56
CA VAL A 174 -11.64 12.02 5.07
C VAL A 174 -10.88 12.90 4.09
N ALA A 175 -11.31 14.17 3.98
CA ALA A 175 -10.55 15.24 3.36
C ALA A 175 -10.05 16.21 4.43
N ILE A 176 -8.77 16.52 4.36
CA ILE A 176 -8.04 17.34 5.29
C ILE A 176 -7.52 18.55 4.52
N ASP A 177 -7.74 19.75 5.02
CA ASP A 177 -7.15 20.95 4.44
C ASP A 177 -5.62 20.86 4.51
N ALA A 178 -4.94 20.90 3.37
CA ALA A 178 -3.51 20.68 3.27
C ALA A 178 -2.67 21.77 3.96
N ARG A 179 -3.22 22.97 4.12
CA ARG A 179 -2.53 24.12 4.73
C ARG A 179 -2.60 24.11 6.25
N THR A 180 -3.71 23.61 6.81
CA THR A 180 -4.03 23.74 8.24
C THR A 180 -4.12 22.42 8.99
N GLY A 181 -4.33 21.30 8.29
CA GLY A 181 -4.59 20.00 8.91
C GLY A 181 -6.00 19.83 9.44
N LEU A 182 -6.90 20.79 9.22
CA LEU A 182 -8.29 20.70 9.69
C LEU A 182 -9.13 19.76 8.82
N LEU A 183 -10.09 19.08 9.45
CA LEU A 183 -11.02 18.21 8.73
C LEU A 183 -12.00 19.06 7.90
N VAL A 184 -12.08 18.80 6.60
CA VAL A 184 -13.02 19.46 5.68
C VAL A 184 -14.31 18.67 5.58
N TRP A 185 -14.20 17.36 5.29
CA TRP A 185 -15.34 16.46 5.26
C TRP A 185 -14.93 15.02 5.64
N GLU A 186 -15.89 14.24 6.11
CA GLU A 186 -15.78 12.81 6.36
C GLU A 186 -16.99 12.09 5.78
N THR A 187 -16.78 11.05 4.98
CA THR A 187 -17.82 10.21 4.40
C THR A 187 -17.66 8.77 4.85
N GLN A 188 -18.66 8.24 5.56
CA GLN A 188 -18.72 6.82 5.94
C GLN A 188 -19.13 6.00 4.72
N THR A 189 -18.23 5.11 4.25
CA THR A 189 -18.47 4.29 3.04
C THR A 189 -19.09 2.92 3.36
N ALA A 190 -18.82 2.38 4.54
CA ALA A 190 -19.37 1.12 5.01
C ALA A 190 -19.48 1.08 6.53
N ASP A 191 -20.27 0.15 7.07
CA ASP A 191 -20.39 -0.03 8.52
C ASP A 191 -19.16 -0.78 9.09
N PRO A 192 -18.32 -0.14 9.92
CA PRO A 192 -17.16 -0.78 10.52
C PRO A 192 -17.51 -1.92 11.48
N ALA A 193 -18.75 -1.95 12.03
CA ALA A 193 -19.22 -3.04 12.88
C ALA A 193 -19.37 -4.36 12.08
N LEU A 194 -19.54 -4.27 10.76
CA LEU A 194 -19.53 -5.42 9.86
C LEU A 194 -18.10 -5.87 9.47
N GLY A 195 -17.07 -5.25 10.04
CA GLY A 195 -15.68 -5.61 9.83
C GLY A 195 -14.99 -4.88 8.69
N TYR A 196 -15.65 -3.91 8.02
CA TYR A 196 -15.04 -3.10 6.97
C TYR A 196 -14.01 -2.11 7.52
N TYR A 197 -12.95 -1.89 6.76
CA TYR A 197 -11.89 -0.91 7.04
C TYR A 197 -11.05 -0.67 5.78
N TYR A 198 -10.19 0.35 5.82
CA TYR A 198 -9.21 0.60 4.77
C TYR A 198 -7.78 0.33 5.26
N THR A 199 -6.90 -0.12 4.35
CA THR A 199 -5.45 -0.21 4.56
C THR A 199 -4.67 0.51 3.48
N ALA A 200 -5.29 0.80 2.35
CA ALA A 200 -4.78 1.67 1.31
C ALA A 200 -5.66 2.91 1.23
N GLY A 201 -5.06 4.02 0.89
CA GLY A 201 -5.75 5.27 0.59
C GLY A 201 -6.21 5.33 -0.86
N PRO A 202 -6.90 6.42 -1.20
CA PRO A 202 -7.39 6.66 -2.54
C PRO A 202 -6.28 7.07 -3.53
N ILE A 203 -6.66 7.06 -4.81
CA ILE A 203 -5.96 7.76 -5.88
C ILE A 203 -6.89 8.80 -6.52
N ILE A 204 -6.33 9.79 -7.19
CA ILE A 204 -7.09 10.74 -8.01
C ILE A 204 -6.99 10.30 -9.47
N ALA A 205 -8.15 10.21 -10.14
CA ALA A 205 -8.27 9.84 -11.53
C ALA A 205 -9.34 10.70 -12.20
N ASN A 206 -8.92 11.58 -13.13
CA ASN A 206 -9.81 12.50 -13.83
C ASN A 206 -10.75 13.29 -12.91
N GLY A 207 -10.20 13.88 -11.84
CA GLY A 207 -10.96 14.64 -10.85
C GLY A 207 -11.87 13.81 -9.95
N VAL A 208 -11.75 12.48 -9.93
CA VAL A 208 -12.51 11.57 -9.05
C VAL A 208 -11.58 10.90 -8.07
N LEU A 209 -11.99 10.82 -6.81
CA LEU A 209 -11.32 10.11 -5.74
C LEU A 209 -11.73 8.63 -5.77
N VAL A 210 -10.83 7.71 -6.12
CA VAL A 210 -11.13 6.29 -6.27
C VAL A 210 -10.41 5.47 -5.21
N THR A 211 -11.13 4.56 -4.53
CA THR A 211 -10.55 3.67 -3.50
C THR A 211 -11.26 2.33 -3.42
N GLY A 212 -10.52 1.30 -3.03
CA GLY A 212 -11.04 -0.04 -2.76
C GLY A 212 -11.07 -0.36 -1.27
N ILE A 213 -12.09 -1.09 -0.82
CA ILE A 213 -12.30 -1.43 0.59
C ILE A 213 -11.68 -2.77 0.98
N THR A 214 -11.45 -2.95 2.28
CA THR A 214 -10.93 -4.15 2.95
C THR A 214 -11.91 -4.66 4.01
N GLY A 215 -11.70 -5.88 4.51
CA GLY A 215 -12.51 -6.43 5.59
C GLY A 215 -13.68 -7.29 5.11
N CYS A 216 -13.56 -7.85 3.93
CA CYS A 216 -14.59 -8.69 3.31
C CYS A 216 -14.39 -10.20 3.55
N ASP A 217 -13.57 -10.58 4.51
CA ASP A 217 -13.27 -11.98 4.81
C ASP A 217 -14.40 -12.69 5.55
N ARG A 218 -15.36 -11.97 6.11
CA ARG A 218 -16.48 -12.56 6.86
C ARG A 218 -17.75 -12.57 6.06
N TYR A 219 -18.54 -13.64 6.22
CA TYR A 219 -19.85 -13.76 5.65
C TYR A 219 -20.79 -12.70 6.21
N LYS A 220 -21.39 -11.90 5.33
CA LYS A 220 -22.32 -10.81 5.65
C LYS A 220 -23.29 -10.59 4.49
N ASP A 221 -24.32 -9.79 4.69
CA ASP A 221 -25.32 -9.49 3.66
C ASP A 221 -24.86 -8.49 2.59
N ASP A 222 -23.60 -8.07 2.65
CA ASP A 222 -22.94 -7.16 1.72
C ASP A 222 -21.58 -7.72 1.28
N VAL A 223 -20.96 -7.14 0.25
CA VAL A 223 -19.71 -7.60 -0.38
C VAL A 223 -18.68 -6.49 -0.47
N CYS A 224 -17.46 -6.84 -0.85
CA CYS A 224 -16.41 -5.87 -1.15
C CYS A 224 -16.72 -5.03 -2.40
N PHE A 225 -16.16 -3.82 -2.43
CA PHE A 225 -16.40 -2.86 -3.49
C PHE A 225 -15.22 -1.91 -3.71
N ILE A 226 -15.24 -1.26 -4.85
CA ILE A 226 -14.45 -0.07 -5.19
C ILE A 226 -15.43 1.08 -5.38
N THR A 227 -15.09 2.28 -4.89
CA THR A 227 -15.94 3.47 -4.99
C THR A 227 -15.21 4.64 -5.63
N GLY A 228 -15.96 5.50 -6.31
CA GLY A 228 -15.54 6.82 -6.74
C GLY A 228 -16.31 7.90 -5.99
N HIS A 229 -15.63 8.95 -5.59
CA HIS A 229 -16.19 10.06 -4.81
C HIS A 229 -15.83 11.40 -5.44
N ASP A 230 -16.72 12.37 -5.29
CA ASP A 230 -16.41 13.76 -5.57
C ASP A 230 -15.37 14.25 -4.53
N PRO A 231 -14.20 14.77 -4.94
CA PRO A 231 -13.15 15.15 -4.01
C PRO A 231 -13.50 16.38 -3.15
N LEU A 232 -14.41 17.24 -3.61
CA LEU A 232 -14.76 18.48 -2.89
C LEU A 232 -15.82 18.23 -1.82
N SER A 233 -16.80 17.36 -2.09
CA SER A 233 -17.92 17.09 -1.21
C SER A 233 -17.86 15.77 -0.46
N GLY A 234 -17.06 14.81 -0.95
CA GLY A 234 -17.02 13.43 -0.44
C GLY A 234 -18.23 12.58 -0.86
N GLU A 235 -19.13 13.10 -1.69
CA GLU A 235 -20.29 12.37 -2.20
C GLU A 235 -19.84 11.12 -2.98
N GLU A 236 -20.44 9.96 -2.69
CA GLU A 236 -20.20 8.74 -3.46
C GLU A 236 -20.90 8.85 -4.83
N LEU A 237 -20.10 8.89 -5.89
CA LEU A 237 -20.59 9.01 -7.26
C LEU A 237 -20.99 7.66 -7.85
N TRP A 238 -20.23 6.62 -7.49
CA TRP A 238 -20.48 5.26 -7.96
C TRP A 238 -19.84 4.23 -7.03
N ARG A 239 -20.37 2.98 -7.13
CA ARG A 239 -19.87 1.81 -6.41
C ARG A 239 -19.85 0.60 -7.33
N PHE A 240 -18.72 -0.08 -7.43
CA PHE A 240 -18.55 -1.34 -8.15
C PHE A 240 -18.31 -2.48 -7.16
N ALA A 241 -19.23 -3.48 -7.12
CA ALA A 241 -19.06 -4.66 -6.28
C ALA A 241 -17.98 -5.59 -6.88
N THR A 242 -16.94 -5.91 -6.09
CA THR A 242 -15.86 -6.80 -6.54
C THR A 242 -16.19 -8.29 -6.43
N VAL A 243 -17.37 -8.61 -5.93
CA VAL A 243 -17.96 -9.97 -5.88
C VAL A 243 -19.24 -9.97 -6.72
N ALA A 244 -19.28 -10.80 -7.74
CA ALA A 244 -20.45 -10.89 -8.62
C ALA A 244 -21.67 -11.47 -7.87
N ALA A 245 -22.81 -10.76 -7.92
CA ALA A 245 -24.05 -11.16 -7.29
C ALA A 245 -24.77 -12.23 -8.13
N PRO A 246 -25.65 -13.06 -7.53
CA PRO A 246 -26.52 -13.96 -8.29
C PRO A 246 -27.33 -13.20 -9.34
N GLY A 247 -27.31 -13.69 -10.58
CA GLY A 247 -28.05 -13.09 -11.70
C GLY A 247 -27.39 -11.89 -12.38
N THR A 248 -26.19 -11.48 -11.92
CA THR A 248 -25.37 -10.47 -12.62
C THR A 248 -24.26 -11.13 -13.44
N PRO A 249 -23.59 -10.42 -14.37
CA PRO A 249 -22.43 -10.94 -15.08
C PRO A 249 -21.39 -11.51 -14.11
N GLY A 250 -20.96 -12.78 -14.34
CA GLY A 250 -20.04 -13.49 -13.47
C GLY A 250 -20.65 -14.11 -12.22
N GLY A 251 -21.93 -13.88 -11.92
CA GLY A 251 -22.60 -14.42 -10.73
C GLY A 251 -22.71 -15.94 -10.69
N ASP A 252 -22.77 -16.59 -11.85
CA ASP A 252 -22.77 -18.04 -12.05
C ASP A 252 -21.43 -18.71 -11.67
N THR A 253 -20.33 -17.98 -11.74
CA THR A 253 -19.00 -18.47 -11.35
C THR A 253 -18.86 -18.79 -9.86
N TRP A 254 -19.81 -18.34 -9.03
CA TRP A 254 -19.94 -18.69 -7.62
C TRP A 254 -20.86 -19.90 -7.37
N GLY A 255 -21.33 -20.58 -8.44
CA GLY A 255 -22.29 -21.66 -8.32
C GLY A 255 -23.60 -21.18 -7.66
N ASN A 256 -24.14 -22.00 -6.77
CA ASN A 256 -25.42 -21.72 -6.10
C ASN A 256 -25.28 -20.98 -4.75
N LEU A 257 -24.08 -20.43 -4.44
CA LEU A 257 -23.87 -19.70 -3.20
C LEU A 257 -24.73 -18.43 -3.15
N ALA A 258 -25.51 -18.28 -2.07
CA ALA A 258 -26.20 -17.03 -1.78
C ALA A 258 -25.16 -15.90 -1.56
N LEU A 259 -25.51 -14.66 -1.90
CA LEU A 259 -24.60 -13.50 -1.83
C LEU A 259 -23.89 -13.39 -0.47
N ARG A 260 -24.62 -13.59 0.63
CA ARG A 260 -24.10 -13.53 2.01
C ARG A 260 -22.98 -14.52 2.33
N PHE A 261 -22.78 -15.54 1.51
CA PHE A 261 -21.72 -16.55 1.64
C PHE A 261 -20.62 -16.40 0.58
N ARG A 262 -20.67 -15.33 -0.21
CA ARG A 262 -19.61 -14.94 -1.15
C ARG A 262 -18.74 -13.90 -0.49
N ALA A 263 -17.54 -14.25 -0.08
CA ALA A 263 -16.64 -13.35 0.67
C ALA A 263 -15.25 -13.28 0.02
N GLY A 264 -14.46 -12.28 0.42
CA GLY A 264 -13.17 -11.96 -0.16
C GLY A 264 -13.24 -10.88 -1.23
N SER A 265 -12.34 -10.92 -2.19
CA SER A 265 -12.21 -9.92 -3.27
C SER A 265 -11.91 -8.50 -2.76
N ASP A 266 -11.23 -8.41 -1.62
CA ASP A 266 -10.76 -7.15 -1.07
C ASP A 266 -9.84 -6.43 -2.06
N SER A 267 -9.96 -5.10 -2.16
CA SER A 267 -9.04 -4.26 -2.95
C SER A 267 -8.20 -3.41 -2.00
N TRP A 268 -7.23 -4.07 -1.33
CA TRP A 268 -6.47 -3.51 -0.21
C TRP A 268 -5.14 -2.84 -0.60
N GLN A 269 -4.91 -2.64 -1.88
CA GLN A 269 -3.78 -1.88 -2.44
C GLN A 269 -4.32 -0.79 -3.36
N ALA A 270 -3.59 0.34 -3.47
CA ALA A 270 -3.96 1.41 -4.36
C ALA A 270 -3.78 1.02 -5.84
N GLY A 271 -4.63 1.56 -6.69
CA GLY A 271 -4.59 1.35 -8.13
C GLY A 271 -3.60 2.23 -8.87
N SER A 272 -3.63 2.13 -10.20
CA SER A 272 -2.99 3.05 -11.15
C SER A 272 -4.03 3.67 -12.09
N TYR A 273 -3.67 4.75 -12.76
CA TYR A 273 -4.57 5.46 -13.66
C TYR A 273 -3.90 5.71 -15.01
N ASP A 274 -4.60 5.33 -16.07
CA ASP A 274 -4.25 5.67 -17.46
C ASP A 274 -5.13 6.84 -17.91
N ARG A 275 -4.52 8.01 -18.06
CA ARG A 275 -5.21 9.23 -18.45
C ARG A 275 -5.70 9.19 -19.90
N GLU A 276 -4.93 8.58 -20.81
CA GLU A 276 -5.27 8.52 -22.23
C GLU A 276 -6.50 7.66 -22.49
N LYS A 277 -6.60 6.55 -21.76
CA LYS A 277 -7.74 5.62 -21.85
C LYS A 277 -8.88 5.99 -20.89
N ASN A 278 -8.62 6.87 -19.94
CA ASN A 278 -9.50 7.20 -18.82
C ASN A 278 -9.95 5.94 -18.07
N LEU A 279 -8.98 5.11 -17.68
CA LEU A 279 -9.19 3.86 -16.95
C LEU A 279 -8.36 3.81 -15.67
N VAL A 280 -8.99 3.43 -14.56
CA VAL A 280 -8.30 3.03 -13.35
C VAL A 280 -8.15 1.52 -13.31
N TYR A 281 -6.97 1.04 -12.89
CA TYR A 281 -6.70 -0.38 -12.77
C TYR A 281 -6.55 -0.75 -11.30
N TYR A 282 -7.42 -1.63 -10.82
CA TYR A 282 -7.40 -2.13 -9.47
C TYR A 282 -7.25 -3.65 -9.44
N GLY A 283 -6.43 -4.16 -8.52
CA GLY A 283 -6.36 -5.56 -8.22
C GLY A 283 -7.39 -5.97 -7.17
N THR A 284 -7.81 -7.24 -7.19
CA THR A 284 -8.63 -7.86 -6.17
C THR A 284 -7.93 -9.05 -5.52
N ALA A 285 -8.23 -9.28 -4.26
CA ALA A 285 -7.71 -10.39 -3.49
C ALA A 285 -8.49 -11.69 -3.76
N GLN A 286 -8.07 -12.77 -3.12
CA GLN A 286 -8.68 -14.11 -3.27
C GLN A 286 -10.09 -14.20 -2.67
N ALA A 287 -10.80 -15.29 -3.03
CA ALA A 287 -12.08 -15.66 -2.42
C ALA A 287 -11.90 -16.20 -0.99
N LYS A 288 -12.92 -16.02 -0.14
CA LYS A 288 -12.94 -16.51 1.24
C LYS A 288 -14.13 -17.49 1.45
N PRO A 289 -13.95 -18.53 2.30
CA PRO A 289 -12.67 -19.02 2.86
C PRO A 289 -11.72 -19.48 1.77
N TRP A 290 -10.41 -19.55 2.08
CA TRP A 290 -9.38 -19.82 1.07
C TRP A 290 -9.60 -21.15 0.35
N ALA A 291 -9.68 -22.27 1.10
CA ALA A 291 -9.81 -23.57 0.46
C ALA A 291 -11.20 -23.78 -0.18
N ARG A 292 -11.22 -24.15 -1.46
CA ARG A 292 -12.47 -24.50 -2.19
C ARG A 292 -13.30 -25.52 -1.44
N ALA A 293 -12.66 -26.52 -0.81
CA ALA A 293 -13.32 -27.60 -0.07
C ALA A 293 -14.24 -27.12 1.07
N VAL A 294 -14.03 -25.89 1.59
CA VAL A 294 -14.86 -25.29 2.65
C VAL A 294 -15.63 -24.05 2.18
N ARG A 295 -15.29 -23.49 1.03
CA ARG A 295 -15.94 -22.32 0.47
C ARG A 295 -17.35 -22.63 -0.06
N GLY A 296 -17.58 -23.87 -0.50
CA GLY A 296 -18.87 -24.31 -1.02
C GLY A 296 -19.05 -24.03 -2.51
N THR A 297 -17.97 -23.70 -3.23
CA THR A 297 -17.94 -23.62 -4.69
C THR A 297 -16.55 -24.00 -5.21
N ASP A 298 -16.52 -24.70 -6.34
CA ASP A 298 -15.32 -24.98 -7.12
C ASP A 298 -15.18 -24.04 -8.32
N GLY A 299 -16.13 -23.10 -8.47
CA GLY A 299 -16.15 -22.16 -9.59
C GLY A 299 -15.07 -21.07 -9.47
N ASP A 300 -14.95 -20.25 -10.51
CA ASP A 300 -13.92 -19.24 -10.65
C ASP A 300 -14.05 -18.08 -9.68
N ALA A 301 -15.26 -17.85 -9.13
CA ALA A 301 -15.57 -16.87 -8.09
C ALA A 301 -15.23 -15.41 -8.49
N LEU A 302 -15.83 -14.93 -9.60
CA LEU A 302 -15.58 -13.56 -10.10
C LEU A 302 -16.07 -12.48 -9.11
N TYR A 303 -15.34 -11.38 -8.89
CA TYR A 303 -14.09 -10.98 -9.58
C TYR A 303 -12.86 -11.14 -8.67
N THR A 304 -12.74 -12.23 -7.94
CA THR A 304 -11.55 -12.48 -7.11
C THR A 304 -10.29 -12.68 -7.96
N ASN A 305 -9.13 -12.34 -7.40
CA ASN A 305 -7.81 -12.48 -8.05
C ASN A 305 -7.75 -11.93 -9.48
N SER A 306 -8.35 -10.76 -9.67
CA SER A 306 -8.47 -10.12 -10.98
C SER A 306 -7.76 -8.77 -11.02
N THR A 307 -7.42 -8.33 -12.21
CA THR A 307 -7.25 -6.92 -12.53
C THR A 307 -8.55 -6.42 -13.15
N LEU A 308 -9.06 -5.32 -12.62
CA LEU A 308 -10.27 -4.65 -13.08
C LEU A 308 -9.89 -3.32 -13.71
N ALA A 309 -10.41 -3.03 -14.90
CA ALA A 309 -10.32 -1.72 -15.54
C ALA A 309 -11.67 -1.02 -15.46
N LEU A 310 -11.73 0.03 -14.65
CA LEU A 310 -12.97 0.79 -14.40
C LEU A 310 -12.85 2.21 -14.99
N ASN A 311 -13.94 2.71 -15.54
CA ASN A 311 -14.06 4.13 -15.86
C ASN A 311 -14.14 4.93 -14.55
N PRO A 312 -13.21 5.86 -14.25
CA PRO A 312 -13.19 6.58 -12.97
C PRO A 312 -14.41 7.48 -12.76
N ASN A 313 -15.07 7.94 -13.83
CA ASN A 313 -16.21 8.86 -13.72
C ASN A 313 -17.54 8.13 -13.49
N THR A 314 -17.67 6.86 -13.92
CA THR A 314 -18.95 6.12 -13.90
C THR A 314 -18.90 4.84 -13.08
N GLY A 315 -17.70 4.31 -12.77
CA GLY A 315 -17.51 2.99 -12.15
C GLY A 315 -17.82 1.81 -13.08
N GLU A 316 -18.08 2.08 -14.37
CA GLU A 316 -18.34 1.03 -15.36
C GLU A 316 -17.09 0.17 -15.58
N LEU A 317 -17.29 -1.17 -15.55
CA LEU A 317 -16.24 -2.13 -15.84
C LEU A 317 -16.05 -2.25 -17.34
N ASN A 318 -14.90 -1.77 -17.84
CA ASN A 318 -14.53 -1.91 -19.25
C ASN A 318 -14.09 -3.33 -19.58
N TRP A 319 -13.19 -3.86 -18.75
CA TRP A 319 -12.71 -5.22 -18.85
C TRP A 319 -12.16 -5.72 -17.51
N TYR A 320 -12.03 -7.04 -17.39
CA TYR A 320 -11.28 -7.67 -16.31
C TYR A 320 -10.41 -8.80 -16.87
N TYR A 321 -9.34 -9.10 -16.13
CA TYR A 321 -8.54 -10.29 -16.35
C TYR A 321 -8.39 -11.03 -15.01
N GLN A 322 -8.91 -12.25 -14.92
CA GLN A 322 -8.76 -13.08 -13.73
C GLN A 322 -7.49 -13.92 -13.83
N HIS A 323 -6.50 -13.60 -12.98
CA HIS A 323 -5.19 -14.25 -12.98
C HIS A 323 -5.26 -15.68 -12.45
N LEU A 324 -6.01 -15.90 -11.39
CA LEU A 324 -6.09 -17.16 -10.66
C LEU A 324 -7.56 -17.58 -10.47
N PRO A 325 -8.24 -18.12 -11.51
CA PRO A 325 -9.62 -18.58 -11.41
C PRO A 325 -9.79 -19.61 -10.29
N GLY A 326 -10.78 -19.38 -9.39
CA GLY A 326 -11.09 -20.24 -8.28
C GLY A 326 -9.92 -20.54 -7.35
N GLU A 327 -9.06 -19.60 -7.12
CA GLU A 327 -7.88 -19.69 -6.23
C GLU A 327 -8.23 -20.33 -4.86
N THR A 328 -7.29 -21.06 -4.23
CA THR A 328 -7.59 -21.93 -3.08
C THR A 328 -6.51 -21.97 -1.98
N HIS A 329 -5.52 -21.03 -1.99
CA HIS A 329 -4.37 -21.02 -1.06
C HIS A 329 -4.05 -19.67 -0.43
N ASP A 330 -4.84 -18.62 -0.67
CA ASP A 330 -4.52 -17.24 -0.31
C ASP A 330 -3.46 -16.59 -1.22
N MET A 331 -3.50 -16.88 -2.51
CA MET A 331 -2.56 -16.32 -3.49
C MET A 331 -3.14 -15.06 -4.12
N ASP A 332 -3.03 -13.93 -3.41
CA ASP A 332 -3.55 -12.64 -3.85
C ASP A 332 -2.92 -12.12 -5.14
N GLU A 333 -3.76 -11.48 -5.95
CA GLU A 333 -3.39 -10.69 -7.13
C GLU A 333 -3.82 -9.21 -6.99
N VAL A 334 -3.98 -8.72 -5.78
CA VAL A 334 -4.47 -7.36 -5.45
C VAL A 334 -3.42 -6.25 -5.65
N PHE A 335 -2.17 -6.61 -5.91
CA PHE A 335 -1.02 -5.70 -5.87
C PHE A 335 -1.01 -4.72 -7.05
N GLU A 336 -0.06 -3.79 -6.99
CA GLU A 336 0.06 -2.70 -7.96
C GLU A 336 0.12 -3.19 -9.42
N THR A 337 -0.43 -2.38 -10.29
CA THR A 337 -0.29 -2.46 -11.75
C THR A 337 0.69 -1.38 -12.20
N VAL A 338 1.73 -1.75 -12.93
CA VAL A 338 2.72 -0.81 -13.47
C VAL A 338 2.48 -0.65 -14.96
N LEU A 339 2.19 0.58 -15.39
CA LEU A 339 1.88 0.89 -16.79
C LEU A 339 3.16 1.21 -17.54
N ILE A 340 3.52 0.36 -18.51
CA ILE A 340 4.76 0.50 -19.28
C ILE A 340 4.47 0.22 -20.75
N ASP A 341 4.97 1.09 -21.62
CA ASP A 341 4.93 0.88 -23.06
C ASP A 341 6.17 0.10 -23.49
N VAL A 342 5.96 -1.05 -24.11
CA VAL A 342 7.02 -1.97 -24.53
C VAL A 342 6.83 -2.33 -26.00
N ASP A 343 7.85 -2.08 -26.81
CA ASP A 343 7.84 -2.41 -28.25
C ASP A 343 6.60 -1.90 -29.00
N GLY A 344 6.13 -0.70 -28.62
CA GLY A 344 4.95 -0.06 -29.19
C GLY A 344 3.62 -0.64 -28.70
N ARG A 345 3.62 -1.45 -27.64
CA ARG A 345 2.43 -1.98 -26.98
C ARG A 345 2.25 -1.33 -25.61
N GLU A 346 1.10 -0.76 -25.40
CA GLU A 346 0.67 -0.20 -24.12
C GLU A 346 0.32 -1.35 -23.17
N SER A 347 1.14 -1.58 -22.16
CA SER A 347 1.05 -2.77 -21.32
C SER A 347 0.84 -2.45 -19.84
N ILE A 348 0.18 -3.37 -19.15
CA ILE A 348 0.17 -3.48 -17.69
C ILE A 348 1.13 -4.60 -17.30
N PHE A 349 2.02 -4.32 -16.38
CA PHE A 349 2.82 -5.35 -15.70
C PHE A 349 2.34 -5.52 -14.26
N LYS A 350 2.12 -6.76 -13.87
CA LYS A 350 1.64 -7.12 -12.54
C LYS A 350 2.33 -8.39 -12.06
N MET A 351 2.61 -8.46 -10.77
CA MET A 351 3.11 -9.67 -10.12
C MET A 351 2.41 -9.87 -8.78
N GLY A 352 1.80 -11.05 -8.61
CA GLY A 352 1.15 -11.46 -7.39
C GLY A 352 2.00 -12.31 -6.45
N LYS A 353 1.36 -12.95 -5.48
CA LYS A 353 2.02 -13.78 -4.45
C LYS A 353 2.84 -14.93 -5.04
N LEU A 354 2.46 -15.47 -6.19
CA LEU A 354 3.12 -16.61 -6.83
C LEU A 354 4.41 -16.26 -7.59
N ALA A 355 4.77 -14.98 -7.68
CA ALA A 355 5.89 -14.50 -8.51
C ALA A 355 5.74 -14.91 -9.98
N ILE A 356 4.54 -14.78 -10.52
CA ILE A 356 4.24 -14.85 -11.95
C ILE A 356 4.12 -13.42 -12.45
N LEU A 357 4.91 -13.03 -13.45
CA LEU A 357 4.79 -11.73 -14.08
C LEU A 357 3.77 -11.82 -15.21
N TRP A 358 2.69 -11.07 -15.05
CA TRP A 358 1.63 -10.93 -16.04
C TRP A 358 1.85 -9.65 -16.84
N GLN A 359 1.78 -9.76 -18.16
CA GLN A 359 1.75 -8.63 -19.08
C GLN A 359 0.42 -8.66 -19.82
N LEU A 360 -0.39 -7.61 -19.62
CA LEU A 360 -1.71 -7.45 -20.21
C LEU A 360 -1.70 -6.22 -21.13
N ASP A 361 -2.52 -6.26 -22.16
CA ASP A 361 -2.87 -5.08 -22.95
C ASP A 361 -3.71 -4.11 -22.11
N ARG A 362 -3.35 -2.81 -22.09
CA ARG A 362 -4.02 -1.81 -21.24
C ARG A 362 -5.45 -1.49 -21.66
N GLU A 363 -5.74 -1.58 -22.95
CA GLU A 363 -7.05 -1.21 -23.48
C GLU A 363 -8.06 -2.35 -23.37
N THR A 364 -7.61 -3.58 -23.61
CA THR A 364 -8.49 -4.73 -23.77
C THR A 364 -8.43 -5.72 -22.59
N GLY A 365 -7.36 -5.70 -21.80
CA GLY A 365 -7.10 -6.69 -20.76
C GLY A 365 -6.64 -8.03 -21.30
N GLU A 366 -6.42 -8.18 -22.60
CA GLU A 366 -5.92 -9.42 -23.18
C GLU A 366 -4.51 -9.74 -22.67
N LEU A 367 -4.29 -11.02 -22.37
CA LEU A 367 -2.95 -11.48 -21.97
C LEU A 367 -1.98 -11.39 -23.15
N ILE A 368 -0.87 -10.69 -22.95
CA ILE A 368 0.26 -10.67 -23.87
C ILE A 368 1.22 -11.81 -23.51
N LYS A 369 1.57 -11.93 -22.22
CA LYS A 369 2.50 -12.95 -21.74
C LYS A 369 2.33 -13.19 -20.24
N ALA A 370 2.44 -14.44 -19.80
CA ALA A 370 2.62 -14.83 -18.40
C ALA A 370 4.01 -15.47 -18.23
N THR A 371 4.83 -14.94 -17.32
CA THR A 371 6.18 -15.46 -17.07
C THR A 371 6.29 -15.93 -15.63
N ASP A 372 6.32 -17.25 -15.42
CA ASP A 372 6.58 -17.87 -14.12
C ASP A 372 8.08 -17.74 -13.80
N MET A 373 8.40 -17.14 -12.64
CA MET A 373 9.81 -16.98 -12.22
C MET A 373 10.43 -18.29 -11.70
N GLY A 374 9.67 -19.38 -11.67
CA GLY A 374 10.16 -20.71 -11.32
C GLY A 374 10.33 -20.97 -9.83
N TYR A 375 9.80 -20.11 -8.96
CA TYR A 375 9.85 -20.32 -7.50
C TYR A 375 8.68 -21.16 -6.98
N GLN A 376 7.49 -21.05 -7.59
CA GLN A 376 6.25 -21.63 -7.07
C GLN A 376 6.11 -23.12 -7.41
N THR A 377 5.45 -23.86 -6.51
CA THR A 377 5.18 -25.31 -6.66
C THR A 377 3.71 -25.65 -6.83
N ILE A 378 2.83 -24.65 -6.95
CA ILE A 378 1.37 -24.81 -6.85
C ILE A 378 0.73 -25.02 -8.22
N LEU A 379 1.12 -24.24 -9.22
CA LEU A 379 0.46 -24.16 -10.51
C LEU A 379 1.38 -24.53 -11.68
N ASN A 380 0.77 -25.01 -12.76
CA ASN A 380 1.34 -24.90 -14.11
C ASN A 380 0.63 -23.73 -14.81
N VAL A 381 1.38 -22.87 -15.47
CA VAL A 381 0.88 -21.69 -16.19
C VAL A 381 1.27 -21.82 -17.66
N ASN A 382 0.29 -21.66 -18.54
CA ASN A 382 0.57 -21.54 -19.95
C ASN A 382 1.02 -20.10 -20.25
N PRO A 383 2.23 -19.86 -20.75
CA PRO A 383 2.79 -18.52 -20.90
C PRO A 383 2.04 -17.66 -21.94
N THR A 384 1.35 -18.28 -22.89
CA THR A 384 0.66 -17.58 -23.99
C THR A 384 -0.83 -17.36 -23.72
N SER A 385 -1.52 -18.38 -23.18
CA SER A 385 -2.96 -18.28 -22.91
C SER A 385 -3.27 -17.82 -21.48
N GLY A 386 -2.29 -17.85 -20.57
CA GLY A 386 -2.48 -17.58 -19.14
C GLY A 386 -3.25 -18.68 -18.39
N ASN A 387 -3.69 -19.72 -19.08
CA ASN A 387 -4.42 -20.80 -18.43
C ASN A 387 -3.58 -21.46 -17.35
N ILE A 388 -4.18 -21.62 -16.19
CA ILE A 388 -3.58 -22.27 -15.03
C ILE A 388 -4.16 -23.65 -14.80
N THR A 389 -3.33 -24.57 -14.30
CA THR A 389 -3.78 -25.85 -13.74
C THR A 389 -3.04 -26.12 -12.44
N TYR A 390 -3.73 -26.63 -11.44
CA TYR A 390 -3.08 -27.05 -10.20
C TYR A 390 -2.20 -28.26 -10.43
N ARG A 391 -1.00 -28.27 -9.85
CA ARG A 391 -0.15 -29.47 -9.83
C ARG A 391 -0.79 -30.55 -8.94
N ASP A 392 -0.41 -31.80 -9.16
CA ASP A 392 -0.98 -32.93 -8.42
C ASP A 392 -0.84 -32.75 -6.89
N GLY A 393 -1.96 -32.94 -6.18
CA GLY A 393 -2.01 -32.79 -4.73
C GLY A 393 -2.10 -31.36 -4.21
N MET A 394 -2.07 -30.34 -5.08
CA MET A 394 -2.10 -28.93 -4.65
C MET A 394 -3.50 -28.38 -4.38
N ILE A 395 -4.58 -29.06 -4.74
CA ILE A 395 -5.93 -28.65 -4.33
C ILE A 395 -6.17 -29.12 -2.88
N PRO A 396 -6.39 -28.20 -1.90
CA PRO A 396 -6.55 -28.56 -0.50
C PRO A 396 -7.74 -29.49 -0.24
N ARG A 397 -7.49 -30.53 0.55
CA ARG A 397 -8.54 -31.34 1.18
C ARG A 397 -8.51 -31.13 2.68
N ILE A 398 -9.68 -31.13 3.32
CA ILE A 398 -9.77 -30.89 4.76
C ILE A 398 -8.99 -31.94 5.53
N GLY A 399 -8.11 -31.47 6.44
CA GLY A 399 -7.23 -32.29 7.27
C GLY A 399 -6.00 -32.85 6.55
N GLN A 400 -5.85 -32.66 5.25
CA GLN A 400 -4.66 -33.07 4.51
C GLN A 400 -3.59 -31.97 4.57
N GLN A 401 -2.35 -32.35 4.89
CA GLN A 401 -1.20 -31.44 4.81
C GLN A 401 -0.73 -31.30 3.37
N ILE A 402 -0.49 -30.06 2.95
CA ILE A 402 0.10 -29.69 1.66
C ILE A 402 1.45 -29.04 1.93
N ASP A 403 2.44 -29.41 1.12
CA ASP A 403 3.76 -28.78 1.09
C ASP A 403 3.84 -27.85 -0.12
N MET A 404 3.90 -26.54 0.10
CA MET A 404 3.79 -25.57 -0.98
C MET A 404 4.75 -24.38 -0.87
N CYS A 405 5.17 -23.90 -2.00
CA CYS A 405 5.91 -22.65 -2.20
C CYS A 405 5.14 -21.74 -3.18
N PRO A 406 4.88 -20.49 -2.83
CA PRO A 406 5.18 -19.84 -1.55
C PRO A 406 4.27 -20.34 -0.41
N SER A 407 4.55 -19.83 0.81
CA SER A 407 3.56 -19.84 1.88
C SER A 407 2.39 -18.90 1.54
N THR A 408 1.34 -18.92 2.34
CA THR A 408 0.22 -17.94 2.26
C THR A 408 0.69 -16.48 2.37
N SER A 409 1.92 -16.24 2.82
CA SER A 409 2.54 -14.89 2.82
C SER A 409 2.93 -14.40 1.42
N GLY A 410 3.09 -15.33 0.47
CA GLY A 410 3.53 -15.03 -0.89
C GLY A 410 5.04 -14.78 -1.02
N PHE A 411 5.57 -14.91 -2.21
CA PHE A 411 6.90 -14.42 -2.57
C PHE A 411 6.89 -12.89 -2.68
N LYS A 412 5.93 -12.33 -3.39
CA LYS A 412 5.64 -10.91 -3.42
C LYS A 412 4.38 -10.62 -2.59
N SER A 413 4.35 -9.46 -1.96
CA SER A 413 3.22 -8.95 -1.21
C SER A 413 3.12 -7.43 -1.41
N TRP A 414 2.64 -6.66 -0.44
CA TRP A 414 2.44 -5.20 -0.51
C TRP A 414 3.69 -4.38 -0.90
N ARG A 415 4.88 -4.96 -0.82
CA ARG A 415 6.13 -4.31 -1.21
C ARG A 415 6.16 -4.11 -2.73
N ALA A 416 5.82 -2.90 -3.15
CA ALA A 416 5.66 -2.59 -4.57
C ALA A 416 6.99 -2.66 -5.34
N MET A 417 6.92 -3.16 -6.54
CA MET A 417 8.03 -3.11 -7.50
C MET A 417 8.22 -1.69 -8.04
N ALA A 418 9.38 -1.41 -8.61
CA ALA A 418 9.66 -0.17 -9.32
C ALA A 418 10.10 -0.46 -10.76
N TYR A 419 9.80 0.48 -11.66
CA TYR A 419 10.29 0.47 -13.04
C TYR A 419 11.26 1.62 -13.25
N SER A 420 12.36 1.36 -13.96
CA SER A 420 13.27 2.41 -14.43
C SER A 420 13.24 2.48 -15.94
N PRO A 421 12.84 3.63 -16.53
CA PRO A 421 12.86 3.78 -17.98
C PRO A 421 14.29 3.82 -18.55
N GLN A 422 15.30 4.19 -17.74
CA GLN A 422 16.69 4.21 -18.17
C GLN A 422 17.30 2.82 -18.38
N THR A 423 16.94 1.87 -17.51
CA THR A 423 17.44 0.50 -17.56
C THR A 423 16.46 -0.46 -18.24
N SER A 424 15.26 0.02 -18.57
CA SER A 424 14.12 -0.78 -19.04
C SER A 424 13.88 -2.02 -18.18
N ALA A 425 13.90 -1.85 -16.85
CA ALA A 425 13.87 -2.96 -15.92
C ALA A 425 12.87 -2.75 -14.78
N LEU A 426 12.27 -3.86 -14.30
CA LEU A 426 11.49 -3.96 -13.08
C LEU A 426 12.35 -4.46 -11.93
N TYR A 427 12.25 -3.81 -10.78
CA TYR A 427 12.96 -4.11 -9.52
C TYR A 427 11.95 -4.61 -8.50
N ILE A 428 12.02 -5.88 -8.14
CA ILE A 428 10.95 -6.60 -7.46
C ILE A 428 11.46 -7.16 -6.13
N PRO A 429 10.97 -6.64 -4.98
CA PRO A 429 11.24 -7.21 -3.67
C PRO A 429 10.53 -8.57 -3.51
N ILE A 430 11.29 -9.64 -3.29
CA ILE A 430 10.83 -11.02 -3.14
C ILE A 430 11.19 -11.55 -1.75
N THR A 431 10.32 -12.38 -1.16
CA THR A 431 10.58 -13.12 0.07
C THR A 431 10.53 -14.62 -0.22
N LEU A 432 11.67 -15.30 -0.15
CA LEU A 432 11.83 -16.72 -0.48
C LEU A 432 11.38 -17.62 0.67
N ASN A 433 10.15 -18.10 0.60
CA ASN A 433 9.50 -18.85 1.67
C ASN A 433 8.54 -19.93 1.14
N CYS A 434 8.29 -20.94 1.97
CA CYS A 434 7.35 -22.04 1.73
C CYS A 434 6.60 -22.36 3.02
N GLU A 435 5.59 -23.22 2.98
CA GLU A 435 4.92 -23.72 4.18
C GLU A 435 4.33 -25.13 4.01
N LEU A 436 4.21 -25.81 5.15
CA LEU A 436 3.32 -26.94 5.30
C LEU A 436 1.99 -26.42 5.81
N ALA A 437 0.94 -26.51 5.02
CA ALA A 437 -0.41 -26.02 5.36
C ALA A 437 -1.39 -27.17 5.56
N THR A 438 -2.27 -27.07 6.57
CA THR A 438 -3.37 -27.99 6.77
C THR A 438 -4.64 -27.18 6.99
N PHE A 439 -5.61 -27.33 6.08
CA PHE A 439 -6.87 -26.60 6.13
C PHE A 439 -7.91 -27.37 6.95
N GLY A 440 -8.59 -26.69 7.87
CA GLY A 440 -9.67 -27.21 8.68
C GLY A 440 -11.05 -26.88 8.12
N PRO A 441 -12.12 -27.43 8.72
CA PRO A 441 -13.50 -27.15 8.32
C PRO A 441 -13.93 -25.73 8.71
N THR A 442 -14.84 -25.15 7.93
CA THR A 442 -15.45 -23.84 8.20
C THR A 442 -16.97 -23.96 8.08
N GLU A 443 -17.71 -23.36 9.01
CA GLU A 443 -19.16 -23.30 8.96
C GLU A 443 -19.64 -22.10 8.14
N GLN A 444 -20.69 -22.32 7.32
CA GLN A 444 -21.36 -21.26 6.58
C GLN A 444 -22.42 -20.58 7.45
N VAL A 445 -21.97 -19.71 8.36
CA VAL A 445 -22.83 -18.90 9.22
C VAL A 445 -22.43 -17.43 9.09
N LEU A 446 -23.38 -16.50 9.25
CA LEU A 446 -23.07 -15.06 9.25
C LEU A 446 -22.02 -14.75 10.32
N GLY A 447 -21.05 -13.90 9.96
CA GLY A 447 -19.87 -13.60 10.78
C GLY A 447 -18.78 -14.68 10.76
N GLY A 448 -19.05 -15.84 10.18
CA GLY A 448 -18.08 -16.89 9.87
C GLY A 448 -17.25 -16.55 8.62
N GLY A 449 -16.61 -17.55 8.01
CA GLY A 449 -15.72 -17.36 6.85
C GLY A 449 -14.28 -17.07 7.25
N GLY A 450 -13.69 -16.04 6.66
CA GLY A 450 -12.30 -15.66 6.90
C GLY A 450 -11.30 -16.59 6.22
N ALA A 451 -10.12 -16.73 6.80
CA ALA A 451 -9.10 -17.66 6.31
C ALA A 451 -9.55 -19.12 6.39
N GLY A 452 -10.52 -19.41 7.24
CA GLY A 452 -10.77 -20.75 7.76
C GLY A 452 -9.68 -21.17 8.74
N PRO A 453 -9.87 -22.28 9.47
CA PRO A 453 -8.81 -22.85 10.31
C PRO A 453 -7.67 -23.37 9.43
N VAL A 454 -6.49 -22.74 9.54
CA VAL A 454 -5.28 -23.18 8.83
C VAL A 454 -4.13 -23.32 9.81
N ARG A 455 -3.59 -24.53 9.91
CA ARG A 455 -2.33 -24.78 10.62
C ARG A 455 -1.18 -24.63 9.64
N ARG A 456 -0.14 -23.87 10.01
CA ARG A 456 1.01 -23.55 9.15
C ARG A 456 2.33 -23.84 9.85
N ILE A 457 3.29 -24.33 9.08
CA ILE A 457 4.70 -24.43 9.47
C ILE A 457 5.51 -23.83 8.33
N ASN A 458 6.04 -22.63 8.56
CA ASN A 458 6.84 -21.91 7.56
C ASN A 458 8.26 -22.46 7.52
N TYR A 459 8.88 -22.41 6.32
CA TYR A 459 10.29 -22.70 6.12
C TYR A 459 10.85 -21.89 4.94
N PRO A 460 12.19 -21.67 4.87
CA PRO A 460 12.80 -20.98 3.74
C PRO A 460 12.65 -21.78 2.45
N HIS A 461 12.52 -21.10 1.31
CA HIS A 461 12.50 -21.77 0.00
C HIS A 461 13.77 -22.64 -0.16
N PRO A 462 13.68 -23.90 -0.67
CA PRO A 462 14.84 -24.81 -0.78
C PRO A 462 16.03 -24.21 -1.52
N ASP A 463 15.78 -23.49 -2.62
CA ASP A 463 16.84 -22.89 -3.45
C ASP A 463 17.33 -21.53 -2.93
N SER A 464 16.89 -21.12 -1.73
CA SER A 464 17.26 -19.83 -1.15
C SER A 464 18.65 -19.81 -0.50
N GLY A 465 19.21 -20.99 -0.21
CA GLY A 465 20.42 -21.12 0.61
C GLY A 465 20.26 -20.54 2.01
N GLY A 466 19.05 -20.53 2.54
CA GLY A 466 18.70 -19.94 3.85
C GLY A 466 18.46 -18.42 3.82
N ASN A 467 18.57 -17.77 2.67
CA ASN A 467 18.21 -16.36 2.47
C ASN A 467 16.70 -16.21 2.33
N LEU A 468 16.13 -15.17 2.94
CA LEU A 468 14.71 -14.86 2.76
C LEU A 468 14.49 -13.66 1.83
N GLY A 469 15.39 -12.69 1.82
CA GLY A 469 15.28 -11.50 0.98
C GLY A 469 15.93 -11.72 -0.38
N GLU A 470 15.21 -11.34 -1.44
CA GLU A 470 15.75 -11.21 -2.79
C GLU A 470 15.26 -9.90 -3.42
N LEU A 471 16.16 -9.15 -4.05
CA LEU A 471 15.81 -8.13 -5.03
C LEU A 471 16.00 -8.77 -6.40
N LEU A 472 14.89 -9.07 -7.06
CA LEU A 472 14.85 -9.64 -8.41
C LEU A 472 14.72 -8.51 -9.41
N VAL A 473 15.58 -8.50 -10.45
CA VAL A 473 15.52 -7.47 -11.49
C VAL A 473 15.34 -8.12 -12.86
N LEU A 474 14.28 -7.69 -13.53
CA LEU A 474 13.86 -8.23 -14.82
C LEU A 474 14.00 -7.17 -15.92
N ASP A 475 14.58 -7.57 -17.03
CA ASP A 475 14.51 -6.84 -18.27
C ASP A 475 13.07 -6.87 -18.81
N ILE A 476 12.50 -5.72 -19.15
CA ILE A 476 11.06 -5.67 -19.45
C ILE A 476 10.71 -6.09 -20.87
N PRO A 477 11.47 -5.81 -21.91
CA PRO A 477 11.14 -6.41 -23.20
C PRO A 477 11.12 -7.95 -23.16
N SER A 478 12.08 -8.58 -22.50
CA SER A 478 12.22 -10.04 -22.50
C SER A 478 11.55 -10.75 -21.32
N ALA A 479 11.39 -10.08 -20.19
CA ALA A 479 11.07 -10.62 -18.86
C ALA A 479 12.16 -11.59 -18.35
N GLU A 480 13.39 -11.48 -18.85
CA GLU A 480 14.55 -12.24 -18.38
C GLU A 480 15.19 -11.58 -17.16
N VAL A 481 15.85 -12.40 -16.34
CA VAL A 481 16.56 -11.90 -15.16
C VAL A 481 17.83 -11.17 -15.58
N LYS A 482 17.90 -9.84 -15.34
CA LYS A 482 19.14 -9.05 -15.50
C LYS A 482 20.14 -9.38 -14.41
N TRP A 483 19.69 -9.29 -13.16
CA TRP A 483 20.47 -9.64 -11.98
C TRP A 483 19.56 -9.90 -10.78
N ARG A 484 20.12 -10.47 -9.71
CA ARG A 484 19.44 -10.64 -8.42
C ARG A 484 20.43 -10.48 -7.28
N TYR A 485 19.93 -9.93 -6.17
CA TYR A 485 20.65 -9.84 -4.91
C TYR A 485 19.91 -10.60 -3.83
N ARG A 486 20.58 -11.50 -3.13
CA ARG A 486 20.01 -12.31 -2.03
C ARG A 486 20.66 -12.00 -0.70
N GLN A 487 19.87 -12.00 0.36
CA GLN A 487 20.34 -11.81 1.72
C GLN A 487 19.47 -12.55 2.74
N ARG A 488 20.01 -12.73 3.95
CA ARG A 488 19.32 -13.42 5.05
C ARG A 488 18.03 -12.73 5.46
N ALA A 489 18.07 -11.40 5.62
CA ALA A 489 16.90 -10.60 6.00
C ALA A 489 15.95 -10.39 4.83
N PRO A 490 14.63 -10.54 4.99
CA PRO A 490 13.68 -10.14 3.95
C PRO A 490 13.81 -8.66 3.60
N ILE A 491 13.75 -8.33 2.29
CA ILE A 491 13.52 -6.96 1.85
C ILE A 491 12.11 -6.60 2.28
N ASN A 492 11.94 -5.46 2.96
CA ASN A 492 10.68 -5.14 3.62
C ASN A 492 10.11 -3.76 3.25
N THR A 493 10.65 -3.13 2.21
CA THR A 493 10.12 -1.91 1.58
C THR A 493 9.71 -2.17 0.15
N ALA A 494 8.95 -1.24 -0.43
CA ALA A 494 8.88 -1.10 -1.88
C ALA A 494 10.28 -0.75 -2.44
N ALA A 495 10.49 -0.96 -3.73
CA ALA A 495 11.65 -0.45 -4.44
C ALA A 495 11.42 0.99 -4.90
N LEU A 496 12.48 1.80 -4.93
CA LEU A 496 12.54 3.12 -5.54
C LEU A 496 13.70 3.16 -6.51
N THR A 497 13.46 3.58 -7.75
CA THR A 497 14.53 3.82 -8.72
C THR A 497 14.69 5.32 -9.01
N THR A 498 15.89 5.74 -9.41
CA THR A 498 16.18 7.15 -9.74
C THR A 498 16.98 7.27 -11.03
N ALA A 499 16.91 8.46 -11.65
CA ALA A 499 17.72 8.78 -12.83
C ALA A 499 19.24 8.79 -12.55
N GLY A 500 19.66 8.81 -11.28
CA GLY A 500 21.05 8.63 -10.87
C GLY A 500 21.60 7.21 -11.02
N ASN A 501 20.92 6.32 -11.76
CA ASN A 501 21.22 4.90 -11.93
C ASN A 501 21.27 4.14 -10.60
N LEU A 502 20.29 4.39 -9.72
CA LEU A 502 20.21 3.78 -8.40
C LEU A 502 18.87 3.06 -8.19
N VAL A 503 18.90 2.00 -7.39
CA VAL A 503 17.71 1.42 -6.76
C VAL A 503 17.89 1.39 -5.25
N PHE A 504 16.89 1.89 -4.52
CA PHE A 504 16.84 1.91 -3.07
C PHE A 504 15.81 0.90 -2.57
N VAL A 505 16.21 0.11 -1.57
CA VAL A 505 15.34 -0.79 -0.79
C VAL A 505 15.79 -0.83 0.66
N GLY A 506 14.89 -1.25 1.53
CA GLY A 506 15.21 -1.48 2.94
C GLY A 506 14.77 -2.87 3.41
N ASP A 507 15.34 -3.34 4.52
CA ASP A 507 15.12 -4.69 5.00
C ASP A 507 14.57 -4.78 6.44
N TRP A 508 14.18 -6.00 6.79
CA TRP A 508 13.72 -6.34 8.14
C TRP A 508 14.77 -6.12 9.23
N ASN A 509 16.06 -6.24 8.88
CA ASN A 509 17.19 -6.07 9.81
C ASN A 509 17.62 -4.60 9.98
N ARG A 510 16.75 -3.64 9.62
CA ARG A 510 16.98 -2.21 9.83
C ARG A 510 18.01 -1.59 8.88
N TYR A 511 18.29 -2.20 7.74
CA TYR A 511 19.16 -1.60 6.74
C TYR A 511 18.37 -0.95 5.61
N MET A 512 18.85 0.18 5.16
CA MET A 512 18.58 0.75 3.85
C MET A 512 19.80 0.55 2.96
N TYR A 513 19.55 0.24 1.71
CA TYR A 513 20.56 -0.03 0.69
C TYR A 513 20.35 0.82 -0.54
N ALA A 514 21.45 1.20 -1.19
CA ALA A 514 21.46 1.66 -2.58
C ALA A 514 22.32 0.71 -3.42
N PHE A 515 21.75 0.27 -4.54
CA PHE A 515 22.44 -0.55 -5.53
C PHE A 515 22.56 0.22 -6.85
N ASN A 516 23.61 -0.06 -7.60
CA ASN A 516 23.67 0.31 -9.01
C ASN A 516 22.53 -0.39 -9.74
N ALA A 517 21.66 0.37 -10.41
CA ALA A 517 20.46 -0.17 -11.03
C ALA A 517 20.77 -1.13 -12.19
N GLU A 518 21.85 -0.89 -12.93
CA GLU A 518 22.23 -1.72 -14.07
C GLU A 518 22.95 -3.01 -13.66
N THR A 519 23.86 -2.94 -12.66
CA THR A 519 24.77 -4.05 -12.33
C THR A 519 24.38 -4.85 -11.09
N GLY A 520 23.54 -4.28 -10.21
CA GLY A 520 23.21 -4.87 -8.92
C GLY A 520 24.34 -4.74 -7.88
N GLU A 521 25.39 -3.98 -8.14
CA GLU A 521 26.44 -3.70 -7.17
C GLU A 521 25.88 -2.89 -6.01
N LYS A 522 26.12 -3.34 -4.77
CA LYS A 522 25.74 -2.60 -3.58
C LYS A 522 26.72 -1.46 -3.31
N LEU A 523 26.26 -0.20 -3.50
CA LEU A 523 27.09 0.99 -3.42
C LEU A 523 27.05 1.66 -2.05
N TRP A 524 25.94 1.52 -1.32
CA TRP A 524 25.75 2.17 -0.01
C TRP A 524 24.79 1.39 0.87
N GLN A 525 24.96 1.51 2.17
CA GLN A 525 24.02 1.02 3.16
C GLN A 525 24.12 1.81 4.48
N THR A 526 22.99 1.93 5.17
CA THR A 526 22.93 2.49 6.53
C THR A 526 21.89 1.79 7.37
N ARG A 527 21.97 1.95 8.71
CA ARG A 527 20.95 1.45 9.63
C ARG A 527 19.98 2.54 10.03
N VAL A 528 18.70 2.17 10.12
CA VAL A 528 17.62 3.01 10.62
C VAL A 528 17.15 2.53 12.01
N THR A 529 16.21 3.25 12.62
CA THR A 529 15.77 3.03 14.00
C THR A 529 15.18 1.65 14.25
N THR A 530 14.30 1.19 13.34
CA THR A 530 13.66 -0.13 13.39
C THR A 530 13.63 -0.74 11.99
N SER A 531 12.85 -1.79 11.74
CA SER A 531 12.73 -2.38 10.42
C SER A 531 12.39 -1.31 9.38
N ALA A 532 13.16 -1.23 8.31
CA ALA A 532 12.77 -0.41 7.16
C ALA A 532 11.45 -0.97 6.62
N GLN A 533 10.43 -0.12 6.47
CA GLN A 533 9.10 -0.54 6.04
C GLN A 533 8.43 0.65 5.34
N GLY A 534 7.62 0.39 4.33
CA GLY A 534 6.93 1.45 3.60
C GLY A 534 7.54 1.71 2.21
N PHE A 535 7.32 2.91 1.72
CA PHE A 535 7.61 3.27 0.34
C PHE A 535 8.65 4.37 0.33
N PRO A 536 9.92 4.08 0.00
CA PRO A 536 10.93 5.12 -0.15
C PRO A 536 10.58 6.04 -1.32
N ILE A 537 10.90 7.33 -1.17
CA ILE A 537 10.67 8.37 -2.17
C ILE A 537 11.93 9.19 -2.39
N SER A 538 12.00 9.90 -3.53
CA SER A 538 13.04 10.88 -3.82
C SER A 538 12.39 12.20 -4.22
N TYR A 539 12.88 13.30 -3.67
CA TYR A 539 12.35 14.64 -3.89
C TYR A 539 13.46 15.70 -3.88
N MET A 540 13.13 16.95 -4.24
CA MET A 540 14.09 18.07 -4.28
C MET A 540 13.49 19.31 -3.64
N ILE A 541 14.27 19.98 -2.78
CA ILE A 541 13.97 21.28 -2.19
C ILE A 541 15.20 22.17 -2.36
N ASP A 542 15.01 23.38 -2.85
CA ASP A 542 16.09 24.37 -3.04
C ASP A 542 17.31 23.77 -3.76
N ASP A 543 17.08 23.12 -4.90
CA ASP A 543 18.09 22.44 -5.72
C ASP A 543 18.87 21.31 -5.02
N LYS A 544 18.43 20.85 -3.86
CA LYS A 544 19.01 19.72 -3.12
C LYS A 544 18.10 18.50 -3.18
N GLN A 545 18.63 17.37 -3.66
CA GLN A 545 17.92 16.09 -3.71
C GLN A 545 17.97 15.38 -2.36
N TYR A 546 16.84 14.78 -1.99
CA TYR A 546 16.64 13.98 -0.79
C TYR A 546 16.12 12.59 -1.12
N ILE A 547 16.43 11.62 -0.27
CA ILE A 547 15.85 10.29 -0.25
C ILE A 547 15.20 10.07 1.11
N ALA A 548 13.91 9.78 1.14
CA ALA A 548 13.19 9.51 2.38
C ALA A 548 12.82 8.03 2.49
N LEU A 549 12.96 7.47 3.70
CA LEU A 549 12.64 6.08 4.02
C LEU A 549 11.79 6.00 5.29
N PRO A 550 10.52 5.56 5.21
CA PRO A 550 9.75 5.19 6.39
C PRO A 550 10.28 3.91 7.03
N ALA A 551 10.24 3.85 8.34
CA ALA A 551 10.59 2.70 9.15
C ALA A 551 9.48 2.42 10.17
N GLY A 552 9.17 1.15 10.43
CA GLY A 552 8.11 0.79 11.34
C GLY A 552 8.14 -0.69 11.72
N VAL A 553 7.34 -1.02 12.74
CA VAL A 553 7.16 -2.39 13.24
C VAL A 553 5.69 -2.76 13.14
N GLY A 554 5.44 -3.99 12.78
CA GLY A 554 4.08 -4.50 12.66
C GLY A 554 3.83 -5.07 11.28
N GLY A 555 2.76 -5.81 11.15
CA GLY A 555 2.37 -6.45 9.91
C GLY A 555 0.89 -6.30 9.68
N ALA A 556 0.52 -5.75 8.54
CA ALA A 556 -0.84 -5.77 8.07
C ALA A 556 -1.22 -7.10 7.42
N SER A 557 -0.25 -7.96 7.18
CA SER A 557 -0.45 -9.24 6.52
C SER A 557 0.45 -10.32 7.13
N TRP A 558 0.21 -11.56 6.79
CA TRP A 558 1.04 -12.72 7.17
C TRP A 558 2.50 -12.53 6.77
N ALA A 559 2.78 -11.79 5.68
CA ALA A 559 4.13 -11.41 5.26
C ALA A 559 4.95 -10.68 6.33
N GLY A 560 4.31 -9.97 7.25
CA GLY A 560 4.96 -9.33 8.40
C GLY A 560 5.28 -10.29 9.56
N MET A 561 4.64 -11.46 9.62
CA MET A 561 4.86 -12.47 10.67
C MET A 561 6.00 -13.42 10.32
N LEU A 562 6.14 -13.77 9.06
CA LEU A 562 7.11 -14.72 8.53
C LEU A 562 8.57 -14.48 8.97
N PRO A 563 9.08 -13.22 8.98
CA PRO A 563 10.46 -12.98 9.41
C PRO A 563 10.73 -13.36 10.86
N ARG A 564 9.74 -13.25 11.76
CA ARG A 564 9.89 -13.64 13.17
C ARG A 564 10.10 -15.14 13.33
N ASP A 565 9.44 -15.92 12.49
CA ASP A 565 9.50 -17.38 12.53
C ASP A 565 10.79 -17.90 11.89
N LEU A 566 11.21 -17.28 10.78
CA LEU A 566 12.29 -17.79 9.94
C LEU A 566 13.64 -17.09 10.15
N THR A 567 13.67 -15.91 10.80
CA THR A 567 14.89 -15.17 11.15
C THR A 567 14.89 -14.74 12.62
N PRO A 568 14.73 -15.67 13.57
CA PRO A 568 14.63 -15.32 14.99
C PRO A 568 15.90 -14.65 15.55
N GLU A 569 17.04 -14.81 14.89
CA GLU A 569 18.31 -14.14 15.22
C GLU A 569 18.30 -12.64 14.89
N LEU A 570 17.41 -12.18 14.02
CA LEU A 570 17.31 -10.77 13.63
C LEU A 570 16.39 -10.02 14.59
N THR A 571 16.99 -9.34 15.54
CA THR A 571 16.28 -8.56 16.56
C THR A 571 16.14 -7.10 16.14
N ARG A 572 15.01 -6.49 16.47
CA ARG A 572 14.70 -5.08 16.19
C ARG A 572 13.98 -4.44 17.37
N PRO A 573 14.12 -3.12 17.57
CA PRO A 573 13.29 -2.39 18.52
C PRO A 573 11.81 -2.51 18.17
N ARG A 574 10.95 -2.63 19.17
CA ARG A 574 9.48 -2.67 18.97
C ARG A 574 8.87 -1.30 18.79
N ASN A 575 9.52 -0.29 19.36
CA ASN A 575 9.17 1.14 19.23
C ASN A 575 10.24 1.80 18.38
N GLY A 576 9.88 2.72 17.51
CA GLY A 576 10.85 3.39 16.65
C GLY A 576 10.31 3.66 15.25
N ASN A 577 8.97 3.67 15.12
CA ASN A 577 8.33 4.13 13.91
C ASN A 577 8.80 5.56 13.62
N SER A 578 9.32 5.76 12.43
CA SER A 578 9.98 7.01 12.06
C SER A 578 10.10 7.13 10.55
N ILE A 579 10.39 8.34 10.09
CA ILE A 579 10.91 8.56 8.75
C ILE A 579 12.35 9.07 8.85
N HIS A 580 13.20 8.64 7.94
CA HIS A 580 14.61 9.03 7.85
C HIS A 580 14.86 9.65 6.49
N VAL A 581 15.49 10.80 6.47
CA VAL A 581 15.78 11.55 5.25
C VAL A 581 17.28 11.76 5.09
N PHE A 582 17.75 11.43 3.90
CA PHE A 582 19.16 11.42 3.53
C PHE A 582 19.40 12.38 2.36
N ALA A 583 20.56 13.02 2.35
CA ALA A 583 21.04 13.85 1.25
C ALA A 583 22.56 13.80 1.16
N LEU A 584 23.13 14.35 0.08
CA LEU A 584 24.57 14.57 -0.02
C LEU A 584 24.99 15.70 0.95
N PRO A 585 26.22 15.66 1.48
CA PRO A 585 26.77 16.77 2.25
C PRO A 585 26.85 18.04 1.38
N GLU A 586 26.91 19.21 2.05
CA GLU A 586 27.14 20.52 1.43
C GLU A 586 28.54 20.64 0.88
#